data_bdb9e73229377acce8b13207197232ea
#
_entry.id   bdb9e73229377acce8b13207197232ea
#
_cell.length_a   1.000
_cell.length_b   1.000
_cell.length_c   1.000
_cell.angle_alpha   90.00
_cell.angle_beta   90.00
_cell.angle_gamma   90.00
#
_symmetry.space_group_name_H-M   'P 1'
#
loop_
_entity.id
_entity.type
_entity.pdbx_description
1 polymer ?
#
loop_
_entity_poly.entity_id
_entity_poly.type
_entity_poly.pdbx_seq_one_letter_code
_entity_poly.pdbx_strand_id
1 'polypeptide(L)'
;ISQKGGSPMDVLRFKQANCKNCYKCVRFCPVKSIRVYQGHAQIISSDCILCGNCVSVCPQHAKEDISDVGQIRELIASGKQVVVSVDSSYIAYFDTPGFQGIEKPLKALGFTAAHETAEGAYLVKKELEKLAAQPGDAPIITSGCSTIVLYVEKHLPEALPYLAPVLSPMQAHAVLLRERYPGATIVYISPCISKKEETTRFESVGADYDITFTELEEWMNEAGVAVDPNVPADEPMLSRAYTITNGVLHSMALDSGRDYLFLDGLDDSIQTLKSVVNGELRNCFEIAACHGNCVGGLAFRQKHTNLLESRRRVIQSANGSKNFDIQEPVNMRRVLIDKKHPTDLPPESVINGILRKMG
;
A
#
# COMPACT_ATOMS: atom_id res chain seq x y z
N ILE A 1 -1.14 -6.10 27.98
CA ILE A 1 -1.08 -6.62 26.60
C ILE A 1 -2.52 -6.93 26.23
N SER A 2 -3.23 -5.94 25.71
CA SER A 2 -4.58 -6.12 25.17
C SER A 2 -4.40 -6.73 23.77
N GLN A 3 -4.81 -7.99 23.63
CA GLN A 3 -4.94 -8.60 22.30
C GLN A 3 -5.94 -7.74 21.51
N LYS A 4 -5.50 -7.15 20.39
CA LYS A 4 -6.39 -6.62 19.36
C LYS A 4 -7.15 -7.81 18.78
N GLY A 5 -8.27 -8.19 19.40
CA GLY A 5 -9.16 -9.27 19.00
C GLY A 5 -10.07 -8.84 17.84
N GLY A 6 -9.56 -8.08 16.89
CA GLY A 6 -10.22 -7.80 15.63
C GLY A 6 -9.75 -8.80 14.57
N SER A 7 -10.67 -9.35 13.80
CA SER A 7 -10.31 -10.09 12.58
C SER A 7 -9.37 -9.20 11.74
N PRO A 8 -8.30 -9.75 11.11
CA PRO A 8 -7.35 -8.98 10.30
C PRO A 8 -7.95 -8.15 9.17
N MET A 9 -9.25 -7.96 9.13
CA MET A 9 -10.03 -7.51 7.99
C MET A 9 -10.99 -6.36 8.25
N ASP A 10 -10.92 -5.72 9.43
CA ASP A 10 -11.77 -4.56 9.70
C ASP A 10 -11.09 -3.24 9.25
N VAL A 11 -10.47 -3.24 8.05
CA VAL A 11 -9.88 -2.03 7.46
C VAL A 11 -10.95 -1.10 6.87
N LEU A 12 -12.07 -1.68 6.41
CA LEU A 12 -13.16 -0.91 5.78
C LEU A 12 -14.46 -1.07 6.55
N ARG A 13 -15.05 0.05 6.94
CA ARG A 13 -16.36 0.13 7.56
C ARG A 13 -17.43 0.56 6.56
N PHE A 14 -18.63 0.03 6.72
CA PHE A 14 -19.82 0.38 5.94
C PHE A 14 -20.80 1.20 6.80
N LYS A 15 -21.04 2.44 6.39
CA LYS A 15 -22.08 3.32 6.97
C LYS A 15 -23.42 3.03 6.30
N GLN A 16 -24.17 2.08 6.84
CA GLN A 16 -25.45 1.63 6.27
C GLN A 16 -26.46 2.78 6.10
N ALA A 17 -26.53 3.71 7.06
CA ALA A 17 -27.43 4.86 7.02
C ALA A 17 -27.19 5.78 5.79
N ASN A 18 -25.96 5.83 5.27
CA ASN A 18 -25.63 6.66 4.12
C ASN A 18 -25.92 5.96 2.78
N CYS A 19 -26.08 4.63 2.79
CA CYS A 19 -26.23 3.86 1.55
C CYS A 19 -27.60 4.10 0.90
N LYS A 20 -27.60 4.46 -0.39
CA LYS A 20 -28.83 4.61 -1.20
C LYS A 20 -29.03 3.46 -2.19
N ASN A 21 -28.37 2.32 -1.97
CA ASN A 21 -28.53 1.09 -2.76
C ASN A 21 -28.33 1.26 -4.28
N CYS A 22 -27.45 2.17 -4.68
CA CYS A 22 -27.15 2.42 -6.10
C CYS A 22 -26.27 1.34 -6.73
N TYR A 23 -25.69 0.45 -5.92
CA TYR A 23 -24.82 -0.67 -6.29
C TYR A 23 -23.61 -0.31 -7.17
N LYS A 24 -23.22 0.97 -7.21
CA LYS A 24 -22.05 1.42 -7.96
C LYS A 24 -20.78 0.68 -7.49
N CYS A 25 -20.61 0.53 -6.16
CA CYS A 25 -19.49 -0.20 -5.57
C CYS A 25 -19.44 -1.69 -6.00
N VAL A 26 -20.61 -2.35 -6.19
CA VAL A 26 -20.68 -3.75 -6.67
C VAL A 26 -20.17 -3.84 -8.11
N ARG A 27 -20.60 -2.90 -8.98
CA ARG A 27 -20.16 -2.89 -10.39
C ARG A 27 -18.68 -2.61 -10.56
N PHE A 28 -18.13 -1.71 -9.74
CA PHE A 28 -16.74 -1.28 -9.80
C PHE A 28 -15.75 -2.13 -8.95
N CYS A 29 -16.24 -3.18 -8.28
CA CYS A 29 -15.36 -4.08 -7.56
C CYS A 29 -14.66 -5.03 -8.56
N PRO A 30 -13.33 -4.96 -8.72
CA PRO A 30 -12.62 -5.76 -9.72
C PRO A 30 -12.62 -7.26 -9.41
N VAL A 31 -12.64 -7.60 -8.12
CA VAL A 31 -12.64 -8.99 -7.63
C VAL A 31 -14.02 -9.47 -7.15
N LYS A 32 -15.07 -8.67 -7.37
CA LYS A 32 -16.46 -9.00 -7.01
C LYS A 32 -16.67 -9.35 -5.52
N SER A 33 -15.84 -8.81 -4.65
CA SER A 33 -15.91 -9.03 -3.19
C SER A 33 -16.97 -8.16 -2.50
N ILE A 34 -18.01 -7.75 -3.20
CA ILE A 34 -19.15 -7.01 -2.62
C ILE A 34 -20.44 -7.72 -3.03
N ARG A 35 -21.16 -8.26 -2.04
CA ARG A 35 -22.47 -8.86 -2.19
C ARG A 35 -23.57 -7.87 -1.81
N VAL A 36 -24.79 -8.14 -2.27
CA VAL A 36 -26.00 -7.49 -1.79
C VAL A 36 -26.69 -8.41 -0.81
N TYR A 37 -26.90 -7.93 0.42
CA TYR A 37 -27.60 -8.66 1.45
C TYR A 37 -28.61 -7.74 2.14
N GLN A 38 -29.86 -8.17 2.28
CA GLN A 38 -30.96 -7.37 2.82
C GLN A 38 -31.06 -5.97 2.21
N GLY A 39 -30.87 -5.87 0.89
CA GLY A 39 -30.91 -4.60 0.14
C GLY A 39 -29.66 -3.74 0.24
N HIS A 40 -28.65 -4.08 1.04
CA HIS A 40 -27.43 -3.29 1.22
C HIS A 40 -26.20 -3.99 0.66
N ALA A 41 -25.26 -3.18 0.13
CA ALA A 41 -23.98 -3.68 -0.35
C ALA A 41 -23.05 -3.97 0.83
N GLN A 42 -22.60 -5.22 0.97
CA GLN A 42 -21.67 -5.67 2.01
C GLN A 42 -20.35 -6.13 1.41
N ILE A 43 -19.23 -5.79 2.04
CA ILE A 43 -17.90 -6.25 1.63
C ILE A 43 -17.67 -7.66 2.15
N ILE A 44 -17.24 -8.56 1.26
CA ILE A 44 -16.77 -9.90 1.62
C ILE A 44 -15.28 -9.75 1.93
N SER A 45 -14.97 -9.69 3.20
CA SER A 45 -13.63 -9.37 3.67
C SER A 45 -12.59 -10.41 3.26
N SER A 46 -12.93 -11.71 3.25
CA SER A 46 -12.03 -12.78 2.78
C SER A 46 -11.51 -12.54 1.37
N ASP A 47 -12.32 -11.96 0.51
CA ASP A 47 -12.02 -11.80 -0.93
C ASP A 47 -11.53 -10.39 -1.26
N CYS A 48 -11.71 -9.43 -0.34
CA CYS A 48 -11.36 -8.03 -0.57
C CYS A 48 -9.84 -7.83 -0.63
N ILE A 49 -9.36 -7.14 -1.68
CA ILE A 49 -7.96 -6.79 -1.91
C ILE A 49 -7.61 -5.35 -1.50
N LEU A 50 -8.52 -4.66 -0.84
CA LEU A 50 -8.34 -3.29 -0.31
C LEU A 50 -7.89 -2.24 -1.35
N CYS A 51 -8.31 -2.36 -2.61
CA CYS A 51 -7.94 -1.43 -3.68
C CYS A 51 -8.58 -0.01 -3.55
N GLY A 52 -9.53 0.17 -2.64
CA GLY A 52 -10.20 1.46 -2.40
C GLY A 52 -11.22 1.90 -3.46
N ASN A 53 -11.45 1.13 -4.54
CA ASN A 53 -12.38 1.54 -5.60
C ASN A 53 -13.80 1.78 -5.09
N CYS A 54 -14.29 0.93 -4.17
CA CYS A 54 -15.63 1.08 -3.60
C CYS A 54 -15.79 2.34 -2.75
N VAL A 55 -14.71 2.85 -2.16
CA VAL A 55 -14.67 4.13 -1.44
C VAL A 55 -14.73 5.28 -2.44
N SER A 56 -13.82 5.29 -3.43
CA SER A 56 -13.73 6.37 -4.44
C SER A 56 -15.00 6.56 -5.26
N VAL A 57 -15.68 5.45 -5.63
CA VAL A 57 -16.86 5.54 -6.52
C VAL A 57 -18.18 5.77 -5.77
N CYS A 58 -18.17 5.78 -4.43
CA CYS A 58 -19.39 5.91 -3.64
C CYS A 58 -19.81 7.36 -3.51
N PRO A 59 -20.88 7.83 -4.20
CA PRO A 59 -21.31 9.22 -4.14
C PRO A 59 -21.98 9.59 -2.80
N GLN A 60 -22.22 8.60 -1.94
CA GLN A 60 -22.85 8.76 -0.64
C GLN A 60 -21.86 8.64 0.52
N HIS A 61 -20.56 8.46 0.23
CA HIS A 61 -19.52 8.23 1.24
C HIS A 61 -19.94 7.17 2.28
N ALA A 62 -20.62 6.12 1.80
CA ALA A 62 -21.11 5.03 2.66
C ALA A 62 -20.04 3.99 3.02
N LYS A 63 -18.83 4.17 2.55
CA LYS A 63 -17.67 3.34 2.87
C LYS A 63 -16.50 4.22 3.28
N GLU A 64 -15.87 3.85 4.36
CA GLU A 64 -14.68 4.52 4.90
C GLU A 64 -13.69 3.49 5.42
N ASP A 65 -12.45 3.88 5.54
CA ASP A 65 -11.44 3.12 6.27
C ASP A 65 -11.57 3.38 7.79
N ILE A 66 -11.11 2.39 8.56
CA ILE A 66 -11.07 2.50 10.02
C ILE A 66 -9.80 3.25 10.39
N SER A 67 -9.94 4.29 11.20
CA SER A 67 -8.85 5.16 11.59
C SER A 67 -8.17 4.72 12.86
N ASP A 68 -6.83 4.72 12.85
CA ASP A 68 -5.99 4.49 14.04
C ASP A 68 -5.62 5.81 14.76
N VAL A 69 -6.06 6.98 14.28
CA VAL A 69 -5.70 8.29 14.85
C VAL A 69 -6.02 8.39 16.33
N GLY A 70 -7.17 7.86 16.77
CA GLY A 70 -7.55 7.88 18.19
C GLY A 70 -6.54 7.15 19.08
N GLN A 71 -6.17 5.93 18.71
CA GLN A 71 -5.18 5.12 19.45
C GLN A 71 -3.80 5.77 19.47
N ILE A 72 -3.39 6.36 18.34
CA ILE A 72 -2.10 7.05 18.23
C ILE A 72 -2.07 8.29 19.15
N ARG A 73 -3.15 9.08 19.19
CA ARG A 73 -3.29 10.22 20.10
C ARG A 73 -3.18 9.80 21.57
N GLU A 74 -3.83 8.70 21.95
CA GLU A 74 -3.73 8.15 23.31
C GLU A 74 -2.31 7.71 23.67
N LEU A 75 -1.59 7.07 22.73
CA LEU A 75 -0.20 6.67 22.92
C LEU A 75 0.70 7.88 23.14
N ILE A 76 0.58 8.91 22.33
CA ILE A 76 1.32 10.18 22.46
C ILE A 76 1.00 10.84 23.81
N ALA A 77 -0.27 10.98 24.14
CA ALA A 77 -0.71 11.59 25.40
C ALA A 77 -0.23 10.83 26.64
N SER A 78 -0.03 9.51 26.54
CA SER A 78 0.54 8.68 27.61
C SER A 78 2.06 8.79 27.74
N GLY A 79 2.72 9.60 26.93
CA GLY A 79 4.18 9.79 26.93
C GLY A 79 4.97 8.66 26.28
N LYS A 80 4.33 7.78 25.52
CA LYS A 80 5.04 6.73 24.77
C LYS A 80 5.81 7.33 23.60
N GLN A 81 6.97 6.74 23.32
CA GLN A 81 7.75 7.08 22.15
C GLN A 81 7.04 6.58 20.88
N VAL A 82 6.59 7.51 20.03
CA VAL A 82 5.91 7.21 18.76
C VAL A 82 6.74 7.79 17.62
N VAL A 83 7.20 6.92 16.73
CA VAL A 83 8.06 7.26 15.58
C VAL A 83 7.30 7.02 14.29
N VAL A 84 7.45 7.92 13.34
CA VAL A 84 6.69 7.90 12.07
C VAL A 84 7.58 7.53 10.90
N SER A 85 7.07 6.63 10.07
CA SER A 85 7.51 6.37 8.70
C SER A 85 6.55 7.04 7.72
N VAL A 86 7.01 8.03 6.95
CA VAL A 86 6.18 8.78 6.01
C VAL A 86 6.46 8.34 4.58
N ASP A 87 5.43 7.91 3.84
CA ASP A 87 5.54 7.56 2.42
C ASP A 87 6.01 8.75 1.59
N SER A 88 6.99 8.55 0.70
CA SER A 88 7.65 9.63 -0.07
C SER A 88 6.71 10.38 -1.01
N SER A 89 5.52 9.87 -1.29
CA SER A 89 4.51 10.60 -2.04
C SER A 89 3.93 11.81 -1.26
N TYR A 90 4.31 12.00 0.02
CA TYR A 90 3.96 13.19 0.81
C TYR A 90 4.32 14.49 0.08
N ILE A 91 5.46 14.50 -0.65
CA ILE A 91 5.95 15.63 -1.45
C ILE A 91 4.86 16.15 -2.39
N ALA A 92 4.16 15.23 -3.03
CA ALA A 92 3.11 15.57 -3.99
C ALA A 92 1.74 15.80 -3.32
N TYR A 93 1.44 15.09 -2.23
CA TYR A 93 0.14 15.20 -1.57
C TYR A 93 0.02 16.51 -0.76
N PHE A 94 1.05 16.85 0.02
CA PHE A 94 1.06 18.02 0.89
C PHE A 94 1.71 19.26 0.26
N ASP A 95 2.18 19.15 -0.98
CA ASP A 95 2.80 20.26 -1.72
C ASP A 95 3.98 20.90 -0.97
N THR A 96 4.90 20.09 -0.47
CA THR A 96 6.09 20.55 0.22
C THR A 96 7.35 19.99 -0.43
N PRO A 97 8.36 20.81 -0.77
CA PRO A 97 9.55 20.37 -1.49
C PRO A 97 10.58 19.62 -0.63
N GLY A 98 10.50 19.77 0.70
CA GLY A 98 11.42 19.15 1.64
C GLY A 98 10.72 18.48 2.80
N PHE A 99 11.38 17.45 3.38
CA PHE A 99 10.83 16.66 4.47
C PHE A 99 10.55 17.49 5.72
N GLN A 100 11.32 18.55 5.95
CA GLN A 100 11.09 19.45 7.09
C GLN A 100 9.68 20.08 7.08
N GLY A 101 9.06 20.24 5.89
CA GLY A 101 7.71 20.80 5.76
C GLY A 101 6.63 19.93 6.39
N ILE A 102 6.82 18.60 6.44
CA ILE A 102 5.93 17.65 7.11
C ILE A 102 6.46 17.20 8.46
N GLU A 103 7.77 17.15 8.66
CA GLU A 103 8.39 16.74 9.93
C GLU A 103 8.02 17.67 11.10
N LYS A 104 8.08 18.98 10.89
CA LYS A 104 7.71 19.96 11.92
C LYS A 104 6.25 19.82 12.38
N PRO A 105 5.25 19.78 11.47
CA PRO A 105 3.88 19.46 11.83
C PRO A 105 3.73 18.15 12.61
N LEU A 106 4.38 17.07 12.19
CA LEU A 106 4.33 15.80 12.90
C LEU A 106 4.88 15.90 14.32
N LYS A 107 6.00 16.60 14.52
CA LYS A 107 6.52 16.89 15.86
C LYS A 107 5.56 17.74 16.70
N ALA A 108 4.88 18.72 16.09
CA ALA A 108 3.86 19.53 16.77
C ALA A 108 2.64 18.71 17.20
N LEU A 109 2.29 17.62 16.47
CA LEU A 109 1.27 16.66 16.88
C LEU A 109 1.73 15.72 18.00
N GLY A 110 3.01 15.77 18.41
CA GLY A 110 3.58 14.99 19.51
C GLY A 110 4.35 13.74 19.11
N PHE A 111 4.57 13.48 17.81
CA PHE A 111 5.45 12.40 17.39
C PHE A 111 6.91 12.67 17.82
N THR A 112 7.58 11.62 18.30
CA THR A 112 8.97 11.71 18.81
C THR A 112 9.97 11.98 17.68
N ALA A 113 9.80 11.28 16.57
CA ALA A 113 10.62 11.42 15.36
C ALA A 113 9.81 11.06 14.13
N ALA A 114 10.22 11.61 12.99
CA ALA A 114 9.67 11.26 11.69
C ALA A 114 10.81 10.97 10.70
N HIS A 115 10.62 9.95 9.87
CA HIS A 115 11.58 9.51 8.87
C HIS A 115 10.87 9.20 7.56
N GLU A 116 11.59 9.28 6.45
CA GLU A 116 11.05 9.03 5.12
C GLU A 116 11.18 7.56 4.75
N THR A 117 10.08 6.95 4.30
CA THR A 117 10.05 5.53 3.89
C THR A 117 10.99 5.21 2.72
N ALA A 118 11.52 6.23 2.04
CA ALA A 118 12.55 6.06 1.01
C ALA A 118 13.80 5.30 1.50
N GLU A 119 14.11 5.32 2.82
CA GLU A 119 15.15 4.49 3.43
C GLU A 119 14.82 2.99 3.28
N GLY A 120 13.58 2.61 3.61
CA GLY A 120 13.10 1.24 3.42
C GLY A 120 13.04 0.83 1.95
N ALA A 121 12.65 1.76 1.05
CA ALA A 121 12.65 1.52 -0.38
C ALA A 121 14.06 1.26 -0.93
N TYR A 122 15.06 1.94 -0.39
CA TYR A 122 16.46 1.68 -0.73
C TYR A 122 16.91 0.26 -0.35
N LEU A 123 16.51 -0.24 0.83
CA LEU A 123 16.78 -1.63 1.24
C LEU A 123 16.10 -2.64 0.32
N VAL A 124 14.81 -2.39 -0.02
CA VAL A 124 14.05 -3.24 -0.95
C VAL A 124 14.73 -3.30 -2.33
N LYS A 125 15.14 -2.15 -2.86
CA LYS A 125 15.88 -2.06 -4.10
C LYS A 125 17.11 -2.97 -4.09
N LYS A 126 17.94 -2.89 -3.04
CA LYS A 126 19.17 -3.72 -2.92
C LYS A 126 18.86 -5.22 -2.91
N GLU A 127 17.80 -5.64 -2.26
CA GLU A 127 17.40 -7.06 -2.27
C GLU A 127 16.85 -7.49 -3.63
N LEU A 128 16.09 -6.65 -4.31
CA LEU A 128 15.61 -6.95 -5.66
C LEU A 128 16.76 -7.04 -6.68
N GLU A 129 17.80 -6.19 -6.56
CA GLU A 129 19.02 -6.27 -7.37
C GLU A 129 19.72 -7.62 -7.17
N LYS A 130 19.85 -8.11 -5.93
CA LYS A 130 20.42 -9.42 -5.63
C LYS A 130 19.60 -10.56 -6.24
N LEU A 131 18.26 -10.47 -6.17
CA LEU A 131 17.38 -11.47 -6.78
C LEU A 131 17.49 -11.44 -8.31
N ALA A 132 17.49 -10.27 -8.92
CA ALA A 132 17.61 -10.11 -10.36
C ALA A 132 18.96 -10.61 -10.92
N ALA A 133 20.03 -10.50 -10.13
CA ALA A 133 21.36 -10.99 -10.49
C ALA A 133 21.51 -12.51 -10.39
N GLN A 134 20.56 -13.23 -9.78
CA GLN A 134 20.60 -14.68 -9.71
C GLN A 134 20.42 -15.32 -11.10
N PRO A 135 21.18 -16.37 -11.43
CA PRO A 135 21.01 -17.10 -12.68
C PRO A 135 19.62 -17.73 -12.77
N GLY A 136 19.02 -17.67 -13.96
CA GLY A 136 17.71 -18.24 -14.27
C GLY A 136 16.84 -17.28 -15.06
N ASP A 137 15.75 -17.83 -15.63
CA ASP A 137 14.79 -17.12 -16.45
C ASP A 137 13.38 -17.00 -15.80
N ALA A 138 13.24 -17.45 -14.55
CA ALA A 138 11.99 -17.34 -13.84
C ALA A 138 11.55 -15.87 -13.68
N PRO A 139 10.27 -15.56 -13.88
CA PRO A 139 9.76 -14.21 -13.64
C PRO A 139 10.01 -13.74 -12.21
N ILE A 140 10.27 -12.43 -12.04
CA ILE A 140 10.37 -11.78 -10.73
C ILE A 140 9.39 -10.62 -10.71
N ILE A 141 8.42 -10.67 -9.81
CA ILE A 141 7.40 -9.61 -9.65
C ILE A 141 7.65 -8.89 -8.34
N THR A 142 7.74 -7.56 -8.37
CA THR A 142 7.90 -6.77 -7.14
C THR A 142 6.69 -6.95 -6.20
N SER A 143 6.94 -7.07 -4.91
CA SER A 143 5.91 -7.30 -3.88
C SER A 143 5.63 -6.07 -3.00
N GLY A 144 6.01 -4.87 -3.46
CA GLY A 144 5.83 -3.61 -2.72
C GLY A 144 4.36 -3.18 -2.60
N CYS A 145 3.52 -3.47 -3.61
CA CYS A 145 2.10 -3.13 -3.64
C CYS A 145 1.26 -4.15 -2.87
N SER A 146 0.74 -3.79 -1.68
CA SER A 146 -0.07 -4.69 -0.84
C SER A 146 -1.35 -5.18 -1.53
N THR A 147 -1.99 -4.35 -2.37
CA THR A 147 -3.18 -4.75 -3.14
C THR A 147 -2.86 -5.87 -4.14
N ILE A 148 -1.71 -5.80 -4.82
CA ILE A 148 -1.27 -6.85 -5.75
C ILE A 148 -0.95 -8.14 -4.97
N VAL A 149 -0.24 -8.04 -3.86
CA VAL A 149 0.06 -9.20 -3.01
C VAL A 149 -1.23 -9.85 -2.52
N LEU A 150 -2.19 -9.06 -2.03
CA LEU A 150 -3.51 -9.56 -1.60
C LEU A 150 -4.29 -10.23 -2.75
N TYR A 151 -4.19 -9.67 -3.96
CA TYR A 151 -4.80 -10.30 -5.14
C TYR A 151 -4.18 -11.67 -5.42
N VAL A 152 -2.86 -11.76 -5.44
CA VAL A 152 -2.16 -13.03 -5.66
C VAL A 152 -2.51 -14.04 -4.57
N GLU A 153 -2.40 -13.67 -3.31
CA GLU A 153 -2.66 -14.58 -2.19
C GLU A 153 -4.11 -15.10 -2.14
N LYS A 154 -5.10 -14.29 -2.57
CA LYS A 154 -6.52 -14.63 -2.44
C LYS A 154 -7.15 -15.17 -3.72
N HIS A 155 -6.69 -14.70 -4.88
CA HIS A 155 -7.37 -14.95 -6.15
C HIS A 155 -6.50 -15.66 -7.20
N LEU A 156 -5.15 -15.60 -7.07
CA LEU A 156 -4.24 -16.20 -8.03
C LEU A 156 -2.98 -16.77 -7.34
N PRO A 157 -3.11 -17.71 -6.38
CA PRO A 157 -1.96 -18.23 -5.61
C PRO A 157 -0.93 -18.92 -6.48
N GLU A 158 -1.28 -19.32 -7.68
CA GLU A 158 -0.37 -19.87 -8.69
C GLU A 158 0.75 -18.87 -9.07
N ALA A 159 0.54 -17.56 -8.82
CA ALA A 159 1.54 -16.52 -9.04
C ALA A 159 2.48 -16.30 -7.82
N LEU A 160 2.21 -16.90 -6.65
CA LEU A 160 3.04 -16.73 -5.44
C LEU A 160 4.53 -17.02 -5.66
N PRO A 161 4.93 -18.09 -6.42
CA PRO A 161 6.34 -18.38 -6.66
C PRO A 161 7.09 -17.29 -7.41
N TYR A 162 6.39 -16.40 -8.10
CA TYR A 162 6.97 -15.32 -8.90
C TYR A 162 7.04 -13.98 -8.16
N LEU A 163 6.32 -13.83 -7.04
CA LEU A 163 6.45 -12.65 -6.20
C LEU A 163 7.80 -12.66 -5.48
N ALA A 164 8.53 -11.55 -5.54
CA ALA A 164 9.76 -11.38 -4.79
C ALA A 164 9.49 -11.54 -3.29
N PRO A 165 10.15 -12.49 -2.60
CA PRO A 165 9.95 -12.71 -1.16
C PRO A 165 10.70 -11.67 -0.32
N VAL A 166 10.51 -10.39 -0.66
CA VAL A 166 11.17 -9.21 -0.07
C VAL A 166 10.14 -8.39 0.68
N LEU A 167 10.52 -7.86 1.83
CA LEU A 167 9.69 -6.93 2.60
C LEU A 167 9.24 -5.76 1.72
N SER A 168 8.06 -5.20 2.00
CA SER A 168 7.67 -3.95 1.37
C SER A 168 8.50 -2.78 1.92
N PRO A 169 8.56 -1.61 1.24
CA PRO A 169 9.25 -0.43 1.75
C PRO A 169 8.81 -0.05 3.18
N MET A 170 7.52 -0.14 3.47
CA MET A 170 6.98 0.10 4.82
C MET A 170 7.52 -0.89 5.84
N GLN A 171 7.49 -2.19 5.52
CA GLN A 171 7.99 -3.24 6.43
C GLN A 171 9.50 -3.10 6.67
N ALA A 172 10.29 -2.93 5.62
CA ALA A 172 11.73 -2.75 5.72
C ALA A 172 12.09 -1.53 6.57
N HIS A 173 11.36 -0.42 6.38
CA HIS A 173 11.57 0.79 7.17
C HIS A 173 11.11 0.63 8.61
N ALA A 174 10.01 -0.05 8.87
CA ALA A 174 9.55 -0.31 10.24
C ALA A 174 10.57 -1.15 11.04
N VAL A 175 11.18 -2.17 10.43
CA VAL A 175 12.25 -2.95 11.05
C VAL A 175 13.45 -2.06 11.33
N LEU A 176 13.90 -1.25 10.37
CA LEU A 176 14.99 -0.31 10.53
C LEU A 176 14.74 0.69 11.68
N LEU A 177 13.52 1.23 11.75
CA LEU A 177 13.16 2.17 12.83
C LEU A 177 13.11 1.50 14.20
N ARG A 178 12.73 0.21 14.30
CA ARG A 178 12.81 -0.52 15.58
C ARG A 178 14.24 -0.73 16.07
N GLU A 179 15.19 -0.92 15.16
CA GLU A 179 16.61 -0.97 15.50
C GLU A 179 17.12 0.39 16.01
N ARG A 180 16.70 1.49 15.37
CA ARG A 180 17.10 2.87 15.78
C ARG A 180 16.41 3.37 17.04
N TYR A 181 15.17 2.93 17.27
CA TYR A 181 14.32 3.38 18.38
C TYR A 181 13.75 2.18 19.15
N PRO A 182 14.57 1.46 19.92
CA PRO A 182 14.12 0.28 20.65
C PRO A 182 12.94 0.58 21.58
N GLY A 183 11.86 -0.17 21.45
CA GLY A 183 10.63 0.01 22.25
C GLY A 183 9.69 1.10 21.79
N ALA A 184 10.01 1.84 20.72
CA ALA A 184 9.09 2.82 20.15
C ALA A 184 7.92 2.15 19.42
N THR A 185 6.77 2.80 19.42
CA THR A 185 5.64 2.47 18.53
C THR A 185 5.91 3.09 17.16
N ILE A 186 5.83 2.28 16.13
CA ILE A 186 6.04 2.71 14.74
C ILE A 186 4.70 2.95 14.06
N VAL A 187 4.51 4.16 13.54
CA VAL A 187 3.32 4.55 12.76
C VAL A 187 3.72 4.74 11.31
N TYR A 188 2.97 4.15 10.39
CA TYR A 188 3.13 4.40 8.96
C TYR A 188 2.08 5.42 8.48
N ILE A 189 2.50 6.34 7.61
CA ILE A 189 1.61 7.36 7.04
C ILE A 189 1.74 7.32 5.51
N SER A 190 0.62 7.03 4.82
CA SER A 190 0.65 6.75 3.38
C SER A 190 -0.64 7.14 2.62
N PRO A 191 -0.66 7.10 1.29
CA PRO A 191 -1.89 7.31 0.51
C PRO A 191 -2.77 6.07 0.38
N CYS A 192 -2.47 4.95 1.08
CA CYS A 192 -2.95 3.62 0.72
C CYS A 192 -3.62 2.87 1.86
N ILE A 193 -4.90 2.50 1.72
CA ILE A 193 -5.62 1.73 2.74
C ILE A 193 -5.21 0.26 2.82
N SER A 194 -4.63 -0.33 1.77
CA SER A 194 -4.20 -1.73 1.84
C SER A 194 -2.98 -1.94 2.73
N LYS A 195 -2.26 -0.87 3.08
CA LYS A 195 -1.17 -0.91 4.05
C LYS A 195 -1.66 -1.16 5.47
N LYS A 196 -2.88 -0.74 5.82
CA LYS A 196 -3.51 -1.05 7.13
C LYS A 196 -3.60 -2.56 7.39
N GLU A 197 -3.87 -3.37 6.37
CA GLU A 197 -3.86 -4.84 6.50
C GLU A 197 -2.43 -5.37 6.71
N GLU A 198 -1.46 -4.76 6.07
CA GLU A 198 -0.06 -5.17 6.20
C GLU A 198 0.48 -4.93 7.63
N THR A 199 0.01 -3.89 8.33
CA THR A 199 0.35 -3.64 9.75
C THR A 199 -0.27 -4.68 10.69
N THR A 200 -1.50 -5.08 10.45
CA THR A 200 -2.19 -6.05 11.32
C THR A 200 -1.70 -7.48 11.12
N ARG A 201 -1.28 -7.83 9.91
CA ARG A 201 -0.86 -9.18 9.54
C ARG A 201 0.57 -9.52 9.96
N PHE A 202 1.45 -8.54 9.99
CA PHE A 202 2.89 -8.74 10.19
C PHE A 202 3.39 -7.96 11.41
N GLU A 203 2.82 -8.25 12.59
CA GLU A 203 3.12 -7.53 13.85
C GLU A 203 4.63 -7.41 14.17
N SER A 204 5.45 -8.37 13.73
CA SER A 204 6.90 -8.37 14.02
C SER A 204 7.73 -7.57 13.00
N VAL A 205 7.22 -7.36 11.78
CA VAL A 205 7.97 -6.70 10.70
C VAL A 205 7.25 -5.50 10.10
N GLY A 206 5.94 -5.34 10.31
CA GLY A 206 5.17 -4.16 9.89
C GLY A 206 5.27 -2.98 10.85
N ALA A 207 4.69 -1.85 10.51
CA ALA A 207 4.40 -0.78 11.45
C ALA A 207 3.32 -1.25 12.45
N ASP A 208 3.20 -0.59 13.61
CA ASP A 208 2.21 -0.96 14.63
C ASP A 208 0.83 -0.34 14.32
N TYR A 209 0.83 0.80 13.63
CA TYR A 209 -0.36 1.53 13.18
C TYR A 209 -0.15 2.10 11.79
N ASP A 210 -1.25 2.31 11.06
CA ASP A 210 -1.25 2.96 9.75
C ASP A 210 -2.37 4.01 9.69
N ILE A 211 -2.02 5.22 9.26
CA ILE A 211 -2.98 6.26 8.91
C ILE A 211 -2.75 6.76 7.50
N THR A 212 -3.84 7.09 6.81
CA THR A 212 -3.75 7.66 5.48
C THR A 212 -3.37 9.14 5.52
N PHE A 213 -2.89 9.67 4.40
CA PHE A 213 -2.65 11.11 4.26
C PHE A 213 -3.91 11.94 4.50
N THR A 214 -5.08 11.41 4.15
CA THR A 214 -6.36 12.07 4.41
C THR A 214 -6.62 12.18 5.92
N GLU A 215 -6.42 11.09 6.66
CA GLU A 215 -6.56 11.06 8.12
C GLU A 215 -5.55 12.00 8.81
N LEU A 216 -4.31 12.05 8.32
CA LEU A 216 -3.31 13.00 8.84
C LEU A 216 -3.70 14.44 8.56
N GLU A 217 -4.19 14.75 7.35
CA GLU A 217 -4.64 16.10 6.97
C GLU A 217 -5.80 16.56 7.86
N GLU A 218 -6.77 15.69 8.12
CA GLU A 218 -7.88 15.94 9.05
C GLU A 218 -7.35 16.20 10.47
N TRP A 219 -6.45 15.35 10.97
CA TRP A 219 -5.85 15.53 12.30
C TRP A 219 -5.06 16.85 12.42
N MET A 220 -4.25 17.20 11.43
CA MET A 220 -3.53 18.47 11.42
C MET A 220 -4.49 19.67 11.44
N ASN A 221 -5.58 19.63 10.64
CA ASN A 221 -6.60 20.68 10.61
C ASN A 221 -7.29 20.84 11.97
N GLU A 222 -7.66 19.75 12.64
CA GLU A 222 -8.24 19.76 13.99
C GLU A 222 -7.28 20.36 15.02
N ALA A 223 -5.98 20.10 14.90
CA ALA A 223 -4.94 20.59 15.80
C ALA A 223 -4.46 22.02 15.49
N GLY A 224 -4.94 22.61 14.38
CA GLY A 224 -4.47 23.93 13.92
C GLY A 224 -2.99 23.92 13.46
N VAL A 225 -2.49 22.78 12.99
CA VAL A 225 -1.13 22.59 12.50
C VAL A 225 -1.15 22.49 10.98
N ALA A 226 -0.21 23.13 10.31
CA ALA A 226 -0.14 23.15 8.86
C ALA A 226 1.23 22.72 8.34
N VAL A 227 1.24 22.11 7.15
CA VAL A 227 2.47 21.84 6.41
C VAL A 227 3.08 23.16 5.92
N ASP A 228 4.40 23.26 5.97
CA ASP A 228 5.12 24.43 5.46
C ASP A 228 5.57 24.17 4.00
N PRO A 229 4.95 24.83 3.01
CA PRO A 229 5.31 24.68 1.61
C PRO A 229 6.60 25.44 1.22
N ASN A 230 7.11 26.30 2.10
CA ASN A 230 8.23 27.21 1.81
C ASN A 230 9.57 26.70 2.34
N VAL A 231 9.64 25.45 2.80
CA VAL A 231 10.92 24.88 3.23
C VAL A 231 11.83 24.65 2.01
N PRO A 232 13.16 24.68 2.19
CA PRO A 232 14.08 24.31 1.14
C PRO A 232 13.80 22.87 0.65
N ALA A 233 13.99 22.65 -0.64
CA ALA A 233 13.95 21.29 -1.18
C ALA A 233 15.11 20.48 -0.60
N ASP A 234 14.82 19.23 -0.26
CA ASP A 234 15.86 18.29 0.13
C ASP A 234 16.74 17.91 -1.06
N GLU A 235 17.92 17.38 -0.74
CA GLU A 235 18.75 16.73 -1.74
C GLU A 235 17.97 15.58 -2.40
N PRO A 236 17.98 15.47 -3.74
CA PRO A 236 17.27 14.41 -4.44
C PRO A 236 17.80 13.01 -4.07
N MET A 237 16.87 12.10 -3.73
CA MET A 237 17.17 10.72 -3.35
C MET A 237 16.46 9.76 -4.29
N LEU A 238 17.22 8.98 -5.05
CA LEU A 238 16.70 8.11 -6.12
C LEU A 238 15.60 7.14 -5.62
N SER A 239 15.73 6.61 -4.41
CA SER A 239 14.75 5.68 -3.83
C SER A 239 13.38 6.30 -3.54
N ARG A 240 13.21 7.64 -3.56
CA ARG A 240 11.88 8.29 -3.48
C ARG A 240 10.98 7.93 -4.65
N ALA A 241 11.57 7.55 -5.80
CA ALA A 241 10.85 7.16 -7.00
C ALA A 241 9.93 5.94 -6.82
N TYR A 242 10.10 5.11 -5.78
CA TYR A 242 9.28 3.90 -5.57
C TYR A 242 7.77 4.17 -5.54
N THR A 243 7.36 5.41 -5.32
CA THR A 243 5.95 5.84 -5.23
C THR A 243 5.30 6.15 -6.58
N ILE A 244 6.07 6.12 -7.66
CA ILE A 244 5.59 6.33 -9.04
C ILE A 244 5.87 5.11 -9.92
N THR A 245 5.15 4.99 -11.01
CA THR A 245 5.30 3.91 -12.00
C THR A 245 6.73 3.86 -12.56
N ASN A 246 7.32 2.68 -12.62
CA ASN A 246 8.71 2.42 -13.00
C ASN A 246 9.75 2.97 -12.00
N GLY A 247 9.32 3.36 -10.81
CA GLY A 247 10.23 4.00 -9.86
C GLY A 247 11.18 3.03 -9.17
N VAL A 248 10.74 1.83 -8.88
CA VAL A 248 11.58 0.78 -8.29
C VAL A 248 12.62 0.31 -9.30
N LEU A 249 12.18 -0.13 -10.48
CA LEU A 249 13.07 -0.63 -11.52
C LEU A 249 14.06 0.45 -11.99
N HIS A 250 13.58 1.69 -12.18
CA HIS A 250 14.45 2.82 -12.56
C HIS A 250 15.52 3.13 -11.50
N SER A 251 15.25 2.85 -10.24
CA SER A 251 16.22 3.06 -9.17
C SER A 251 17.28 1.97 -9.07
N MET A 252 17.07 0.81 -9.69
CA MET A 252 17.96 -0.35 -9.61
C MET A 252 19.14 -0.22 -10.57
N ALA A 253 20.31 -0.74 -10.15
CA ALA A 253 21.42 -0.98 -11.05
C ALA A 253 21.19 -2.32 -11.78
N LEU A 254 20.62 -2.25 -12.99
CA LEU A 254 20.20 -3.41 -13.75
C LEU A 254 21.27 -3.80 -14.77
N ASP A 255 22.01 -4.86 -14.49
CA ASP A 255 23.00 -5.46 -15.42
C ASP A 255 22.87 -7.00 -15.41
N SER A 256 21.66 -7.49 -15.60
CA SER A 256 21.39 -8.93 -15.45
C SER A 256 21.05 -9.66 -16.75
N GLY A 257 21.02 -8.97 -17.88
CA GLY A 257 20.58 -9.54 -19.16
C GLY A 257 19.08 -9.92 -19.19
N ARG A 258 18.30 -9.49 -18.18
CA ARG A 258 16.86 -9.68 -18.11
C ARG A 258 16.13 -8.47 -18.69
N ASP A 259 14.98 -8.70 -19.28
CA ASP A 259 14.06 -7.62 -19.64
C ASP A 259 13.28 -7.16 -18.42
N TYR A 260 13.12 -5.85 -18.28
CA TYR A 260 12.41 -5.21 -17.18
C TYR A 260 11.19 -4.46 -17.72
N LEU A 261 10.03 -4.82 -17.22
CA LEU A 261 8.76 -4.23 -17.60
C LEU A 261 8.06 -3.66 -16.38
N PHE A 262 7.31 -2.59 -16.58
CA PHE A 262 6.51 -1.98 -15.54
C PHE A 262 5.10 -1.72 -16.04
N LEU A 263 4.15 -1.82 -15.12
CA LEU A 263 2.76 -1.47 -15.40
C LEU A 263 2.05 -1.03 -14.12
N ASP A 264 1.01 -0.26 -14.33
CA ASP A 264 0.11 0.18 -13.28
C ASP A 264 -1.35 0.08 -13.72
N GLY A 265 -2.24 0.11 -12.74
CA GLY A 265 -3.65 -0.18 -12.99
C GLY A 265 -3.97 -1.65 -12.75
N LEU A 266 -5.08 -1.88 -12.03
CA LEU A 266 -5.39 -3.20 -11.50
C LEU A 266 -5.76 -4.20 -12.60
N ASP A 267 -6.52 -3.78 -13.60
CA ASP A 267 -7.01 -4.70 -14.65
C ASP A 267 -5.84 -5.22 -15.50
N ASP A 268 -4.91 -4.35 -15.90
CA ASP A 268 -3.71 -4.72 -16.65
C ASP A 268 -2.77 -5.57 -15.81
N SER A 269 -2.63 -5.22 -14.52
CA SER A 269 -1.85 -6.00 -13.56
C SER A 269 -2.38 -7.43 -13.41
N ILE A 270 -3.70 -7.60 -13.32
CA ILE A 270 -4.35 -8.91 -13.23
C ILE A 270 -4.11 -9.74 -14.51
N GLN A 271 -4.22 -9.13 -15.68
CA GLN A 271 -3.97 -9.82 -16.95
C GLN A 271 -2.51 -10.28 -17.05
N THR A 272 -1.57 -9.39 -16.73
CA THR A 272 -0.13 -9.71 -16.73
C THR A 272 0.21 -10.83 -15.76
N LEU A 273 -0.32 -10.82 -14.55
CA LEU A 273 -0.13 -11.93 -13.59
C LEU A 273 -0.60 -13.26 -14.14
N LYS A 274 -1.74 -13.28 -14.84
CA LYS A 274 -2.25 -14.49 -15.49
C LYS A 274 -1.34 -14.96 -16.64
N SER A 275 -0.84 -14.05 -17.47
CA SER A 275 0.13 -14.36 -18.53
C SER A 275 1.45 -14.91 -17.98
N VAL A 276 1.92 -14.41 -16.82
CA VAL A 276 3.09 -14.98 -16.13
C VAL A 276 2.81 -16.41 -15.66
N VAL A 277 1.65 -16.66 -15.03
CA VAL A 277 1.26 -18.01 -14.58
C VAL A 277 1.15 -18.98 -15.78
N ASN A 278 0.64 -18.52 -16.91
CA ASN A 278 0.54 -19.32 -18.14
C ASN A 278 1.90 -19.55 -18.84
N GLY A 279 2.98 -18.93 -18.36
CA GLY A 279 4.32 -19.06 -18.97
C GLY A 279 4.53 -18.23 -20.25
N GLU A 280 3.62 -17.28 -20.52
CA GLU A 280 3.68 -16.41 -21.70
C GLU A 280 4.71 -15.26 -21.52
N LEU A 281 4.96 -14.86 -20.27
CA LEU A 281 5.87 -13.79 -19.91
C LEU A 281 6.91 -14.27 -18.89
N ARG A 282 8.19 -13.89 -19.08
CA ARG A 282 9.33 -14.33 -18.26
C ARG A 282 10.25 -13.19 -17.86
N ASN A 283 9.69 -12.00 -17.69
CA ASN A 283 10.44 -10.78 -17.40
C ASN A 283 10.51 -10.50 -15.89
N CYS A 284 11.26 -9.49 -15.51
CA CYS A 284 11.12 -8.85 -14.21
C CYS A 284 10.08 -7.72 -14.30
N PHE A 285 9.15 -7.69 -13.35
CA PHE A 285 8.00 -6.78 -13.41
C PHE A 285 7.92 -5.90 -12.17
N GLU A 286 7.74 -4.59 -12.39
CA GLU A 286 7.18 -3.70 -11.40
C GLU A 286 5.67 -3.56 -11.65
N ILE A 287 4.85 -4.00 -10.70
CA ILE A 287 3.39 -4.01 -10.85
C ILE A 287 2.73 -3.23 -9.71
N ALA A 288 1.81 -2.33 -10.06
CA ALA A 288 1.04 -1.55 -9.10
C ALA A 288 -0.46 -1.55 -9.43
N ALA A 289 -1.30 -1.63 -8.39
CA ALA A 289 -2.75 -1.65 -8.56
C ALA A 289 -3.36 -0.29 -8.92
N CYS A 290 -2.71 0.81 -8.57
CA CYS A 290 -3.20 2.16 -8.83
C CYS A 290 -2.55 2.74 -10.08
N HIS A 291 -3.32 3.41 -10.96
CA HIS A 291 -2.74 4.20 -12.06
C HIS A 291 -1.85 5.30 -11.52
N GLY A 292 -0.61 5.35 -11.97
CA GLY A 292 0.42 6.24 -11.45
C GLY A 292 1.14 5.72 -10.20
N ASN A 293 0.89 4.46 -9.78
CA ASN A 293 1.40 3.86 -8.55
C ASN A 293 0.84 4.58 -7.29
N CYS A 294 1.63 4.81 -6.23
CA CYS A 294 1.15 5.39 -4.96
C CYS A 294 0.58 6.81 -5.10
N VAL A 295 1.14 7.64 -6.02
CA VAL A 295 0.60 8.99 -6.31
C VAL A 295 -0.77 8.98 -7.00
N GLY A 296 -1.28 7.82 -7.40
CA GLY A 296 -2.66 7.58 -7.83
C GLY A 296 -3.49 6.82 -6.81
N GLY A 297 -2.99 6.65 -5.59
CA GLY A 297 -3.64 5.95 -4.48
C GLY A 297 -4.94 6.60 -4.01
N LEU A 298 -5.61 5.96 -3.04
CA LEU A 298 -6.93 6.40 -2.59
C LEU A 298 -6.93 7.84 -2.08
N ALA A 299 -5.96 8.24 -1.25
CA ALA A 299 -5.91 9.60 -0.70
C ALA A 299 -5.78 10.67 -1.80
N PHE A 300 -4.96 10.42 -2.84
CA PHE A 300 -4.84 11.32 -4.00
C PHE A 300 -6.15 11.41 -4.78
N ARG A 301 -6.84 10.27 -4.97
CA ARG A 301 -8.15 10.25 -5.65
C ARG A 301 -9.23 10.99 -4.87
N GLN A 302 -9.22 10.92 -3.55
CA GLN A 302 -10.14 11.67 -2.68
C GLN A 302 -9.86 13.18 -2.70
N LYS A 303 -8.59 13.56 -2.77
CA LYS A 303 -8.17 14.98 -2.89
C LYS A 303 -8.31 15.55 -4.31
N HIS A 304 -8.64 14.70 -5.31
CA HIS A 304 -8.75 15.09 -6.73
C HIS A 304 -7.47 15.75 -7.28
N THR A 305 -6.30 15.27 -6.90
CA THR A 305 -5.01 15.80 -7.36
C THR A 305 -4.77 15.50 -8.84
N ASN A 306 -3.99 16.36 -9.50
CA ASN A 306 -3.53 16.09 -10.85
C ASN A 306 -2.40 15.05 -10.82
N LEU A 307 -2.64 13.88 -11.43
CA LEU A 307 -1.70 12.75 -11.43
C LEU A 307 -0.34 13.11 -12.05
N LEU A 308 -0.33 13.85 -13.17
CA LEU A 308 0.92 14.21 -13.85
C LEU A 308 1.74 15.18 -13.01
N GLU A 309 1.08 16.14 -12.35
CA GLU A 309 1.74 17.08 -11.45
C GLU A 309 2.31 16.36 -10.21
N SER A 310 1.54 15.45 -9.62
CA SER A 310 2.00 14.63 -8.50
C SER A 310 3.24 13.81 -8.88
N ARG A 311 3.20 13.17 -10.06
CA ARG A 311 4.34 12.43 -10.60
C ARG A 311 5.56 13.32 -10.84
N ARG A 312 5.36 14.51 -11.43
CA ARG A 312 6.44 15.48 -11.70
C ARG A 312 7.18 15.87 -10.41
N ARG A 313 6.45 16.14 -9.32
CA ARG A 313 7.03 16.50 -8.01
C ARG A 313 7.90 15.37 -7.45
N VAL A 314 7.41 14.13 -7.49
CA VAL A 314 8.20 12.98 -7.05
C VAL A 314 9.44 12.81 -7.93
N ILE A 315 9.32 12.89 -9.26
CA ILE A 315 10.48 12.82 -10.17
C ILE A 315 11.53 13.88 -9.80
N GLN A 316 11.13 15.11 -9.55
CA GLN A 316 12.07 16.18 -9.18
C GLN A 316 12.81 15.87 -7.86
N SER A 317 12.13 15.29 -6.87
CA SER A 317 12.74 14.90 -5.59
C SER A 317 13.61 13.64 -5.66
N ALA A 318 13.44 12.85 -6.73
CA ALA A 318 14.19 11.61 -6.97
C ALA A 318 15.27 11.75 -8.05
N ASN A 319 15.35 12.90 -8.73
CA ASN A 319 16.29 13.13 -9.85
C ASN A 319 17.72 13.36 -9.37
N GLY A 320 18.36 12.30 -8.87
CA GLY A 320 19.71 12.31 -8.37
C GLY A 320 20.31 10.91 -8.37
N SER A 321 21.61 10.81 -8.13
CA SER A 321 22.32 9.53 -7.97
C SER A 321 22.54 9.14 -6.51
N LYS A 322 22.17 10.01 -5.58
CA LYS A 322 22.40 9.80 -4.15
C LYS A 322 21.49 8.72 -3.60
N ASN A 323 22.04 7.89 -2.73
CA ASN A 323 21.36 6.85 -1.99
C ASN A 323 21.60 7.01 -0.49
N PHE A 324 20.78 6.38 0.33
CA PHE A 324 20.96 6.31 1.76
C PHE A 324 22.19 5.45 2.10
N ASP A 325 22.90 5.81 3.17
CA ASP A 325 23.92 4.99 3.79
C ASP A 325 23.32 4.35 5.05
N ILE A 326 22.85 3.11 4.92
CA ILE A 326 22.18 2.34 5.98
C ILE A 326 23.11 1.21 6.39
N GLN A 327 23.54 1.23 7.62
CA GLN A 327 24.46 0.26 8.22
C GLN A 327 23.74 -0.79 9.05
N GLU A 328 22.52 -0.51 9.52
CA GLU A 328 21.75 -1.41 10.36
C GLU A 328 21.33 -2.66 9.56
N PRO A 329 21.54 -3.85 10.13
CA PRO A 329 21.14 -5.10 9.48
C PRO A 329 19.61 -5.24 9.50
N VAL A 330 19.01 -5.46 8.35
CA VAL A 330 17.57 -5.71 8.21
C VAL A 330 17.35 -7.07 7.54
N ASN A 331 16.60 -7.96 8.19
CA ASN A 331 16.15 -9.19 7.55
C ASN A 331 15.03 -8.86 6.56
N MET A 332 15.36 -8.92 5.28
CA MET A 332 14.47 -8.50 4.19
C MET A 332 13.49 -9.58 3.72
N ARG A 333 13.47 -10.77 4.35
CA ARG A 333 12.62 -11.88 3.91
C ARG A 333 11.16 -11.66 4.28
N ARG A 334 10.28 -11.69 3.28
CA ARG A 334 8.82 -11.68 3.43
C ARG A 334 8.23 -13.08 3.29
N VAL A 335 7.25 -13.40 4.13
CA VAL A 335 6.44 -14.61 3.99
C VAL A 335 5.20 -14.27 3.17
N LEU A 336 4.97 -15.00 2.08
CA LEU A 336 3.81 -14.93 1.22
C LEU A 336 2.93 -16.16 1.48
N ILE A 337 1.61 -16.00 1.54
CA ILE A 337 0.71 -17.05 2.03
C ILE A 337 -0.41 -17.28 1.01
N ASP A 338 -0.65 -18.55 0.65
CA ASP A 338 -1.86 -18.92 -0.08
C ASP A 338 -3.09 -18.74 0.85
N LYS A 339 -3.96 -17.80 0.47
CA LYS A 339 -5.20 -17.48 1.18
C LYS A 339 -6.44 -17.77 0.33
N LYS A 340 -6.26 -18.46 -0.79
CA LYS A 340 -7.37 -18.81 -1.65
C LYS A 340 -8.34 -19.69 -0.86
N HIS A 341 -9.54 -19.16 -0.62
CA HIS A 341 -10.61 -19.99 -0.10
C HIS A 341 -11.03 -20.95 -1.21
N PRO A 342 -11.18 -22.26 -0.89
CA PRO A 342 -11.85 -23.15 -1.83
C PRO A 342 -13.23 -22.52 -2.11
N THR A 343 -13.43 -22.05 -3.31
CA THR A 343 -14.79 -21.75 -3.78
C THR A 343 -15.43 -23.12 -3.95
N ASP A 344 -16.11 -23.63 -2.93
CA ASP A 344 -17.09 -24.68 -3.09
C ASP A 344 -18.25 -24.10 -3.90
N LEU A 345 -17.98 -23.86 -5.19
CA LEU A 345 -19.05 -23.63 -6.15
C LEU A 345 -19.91 -24.88 -6.10
N PRO A 346 -21.22 -24.73 -5.87
CA PRO A 346 -22.10 -25.88 -5.94
C PRO A 346 -21.87 -26.62 -7.27
N PRO A 347 -21.93 -27.95 -7.30
CA PRO A 347 -21.78 -28.68 -8.53
C PRO A 347 -22.64 -28.07 -9.65
N GLU A 348 -22.13 -28.08 -10.88
CA GLU A 348 -22.77 -27.44 -12.03
C GLU A 348 -24.23 -27.91 -12.20
N SER A 349 -24.54 -29.16 -11.80
CA SER A 349 -25.90 -29.71 -11.74
C SER A 349 -26.82 -28.95 -10.77
N VAL A 350 -26.30 -28.48 -9.65
CA VAL A 350 -27.06 -27.67 -8.66
C VAL A 350 -27.27 -26.26 -9.21
N ILE A 351 -26.25 -25.65 -9.80
CA ILE A 351 -26.31 -24.34 -10.44
C ILE A 351 -27.39 -24.37 -11.55
N ASN A 352 -27.30 -25.34 -12.45
CA ASN A 352 -28.27 -25.53 -13.52
C ASN A 352 -29.69 -25.83 -13.02
N GLY A 353 -29.82 -26.55 -11.89
CA GLY A 353 -31.08 -26.78 -11.21
C GLY A 353 -31.73 -25.49 -10.68
N ILE A 354 -30.93 -24.57 -10.16
CA ILE A 354 -31.39 -23.26 -9.68
C ILE A 354 -31.79 -22.37 -10.87
N LEU A 355 -30.96 -22.31 -11.93
CA LEU A 355 -31.22 -21.51 -13.11
C LEU A 355 -32.51 -21.95 -13.82
N ARG A 356 -32.78 -23.26 -13.92
CA ARG A 356 -34.04 -23.79 -14.47
C ARG A 356 -35.28 -23.42 -13.65
N LYS A 357 -35.14 -23.17 -12.32
CA LYS A 357 -36.26 -22.77 -11.48
C LYS A 357 -36.51 -21.26 -11.51
N MET A 358 -35.52 -20.50 -11.98
CA MET A 358 -35.62 -19.04 -12.11
C MET A 358 -36.19 -18.59 -13.44
N GLY A 359 -36.44 -19.50 -14.41
CA GLY A 359 -36.95 -19.22 -15.75
C GLY A 359 -35.80 -19.06 -16.73
#